data_7d15300123de1d5c3e1dfb5c00f1ad87
#
_entry.id   7d15300123de1d5c3e1dfb5c00f1ad87
#
_cell.length_a   1.000
_cell.length_b   1.000
_cell.length_c   1.000
_cell.angle_alpha   90.00
_cell.angle_beta   90.00
_cell.angle_gamma   90.00
#
_symmetry.space_group_name_H-M   'P 1'
#
loop_
_entity.id
_entity.type
_entity.pdbx_description
1 polymer ?
#
loop_
_entity_poly.entity_id
_entity_poly.type
_entity_poly.pdbx_seq_one_letter_code
_entity_poly.pdbx_strand_id
1 'polypeptide(L)'
;MNKVTVIGAGFAGVEAARQLSRAGIRVTLCEMKPQKFSPAHSSPNFAELVCSNSFKALRTASAAGELKAEMEMLGSLCVSCAKATAVPAGGALAVDRDDFSALVTKTVEEDPLIDIVRGEVTEIPADGVVIIAAGPLASDALSNEIEKICPGHLSFYDAAAPIVSAQSLDMSCAFKQSRYDRGGEDDYINCPMNKEEYEAFYEALVGAESAETHSFDKRKGVYEGCMPIEVMALRGQDTIRFGPMKPVGLRDPRTGHRPWAVLQLRKENSAGTMYNLVGFQTNLKFGEQKRVFSMIPALKNAEFVRYGVMHRNTFINSPKLLSADFSLRSDRRIFFAGQITGVEGYMESAASGILAGINAARYINGKDPFVMPGDTVMGALARYISDESVTDFQPMGANFGILPPLDERIRSKQERYEKISQRGLESAGKYIEGENEK
;
A
#
# COMPACT_ATOMS: atom_id res chain seq x y z
N MET A 1 28.21 -17.12 14.63
CA MET A 1 26.77 -16.80 14.59
C MET A 1 26.56 -15.90 13.39
N ASN A 2 25.69 -16.28 12.49
CA ASN A 2 25.39 -15.45 11.32
C ASN A 2 24.61 -14.21 11.78
N LYS A 3 25.21 -13.04 11.67
CA LYS A 3 24.56 -11.77 11.98
C LYS A 3 23.58 -11.44 10.87
N VAL A 4 22.32 -11.14 11.22
CA VAL A 4 21.28 -10.68 10.28
C VAL A 4 20.85 -9.29 10.67
N THR A 5 20.86 -8.37 9.72
CA THR A 5 20.40 -6.99 9.91
C THR A 5 19.25 -6.71 8.95
N VAL A 6 18.13 -6.24 9.48
CA VAL A 6 16.99 -5.71 8.70
C VAL A 6 16.97 -4.20 8.86
N ILE A 7 17.03 -3.45 7.75
CA ILE A 7 17.10 -2.00 7.74
C ILE A 7 15.73 -1.43 7.35
N GLY A 8 15.08 -0.79 8.30
CA GLY A 8 13.71 -0.24 8.19
C GLY A 8 12.67 -1.15 8.83
N ALA A 9 11.85 -0.61 9.73
CA ALA A 9 10.74 -1.30 10.39
C ALA A 9 9.36 -0.88 9.81
N GLY A 10 9.30 -0.66 8.50
CA GLY A 10 8.06 -0.57 7.73
C GLY A 10 7.42 -1.94 7.53
N PHE A 11 6.37 -2.03 6.72
CA PHE A 11 5.64 -3.27 6.44
C PHE A 11 6.53 -4.44 6.04
N ALA A 12 7.49 -4.21 5.14
CA ALA A 12 8.40 -5.25 4.69
C ALA A 12 9.40 -5.68 5.77
N GLY A 13 9.96 -4.72 6.52
CA GLY A 13 10.97 -5.02 7.52
C GLY A 13 10.44 -5.80 8.72
N VAL A 14 9.24 -5.46 9.21
CA VAL A 14 8.62 -6.20 10.33
C VAL A 14 8.27 -7.63 9.92
N GLU A 15 7.80 -7.85 8.69
CA GLU A 15 7.53 -9.20 8.16
C GLU A 15 8.84 -9.99 7.99
N ALA A 16 9.87 -9.39 7.42
CA ALA A 16 11.17 -10.05 7.26
C ALA A 16 11.78 -10.45 8.61
N ALA A 17 11.76 -9.53 9.58
CA ALA A 17 12.24 -9.83 10.94
C ALA A 17 11.42 -10.94 11.60
N ARG A 18 10.09 -10.95 11.42
CA ARG A 18 9.21 -12.00 11.94
C ARG A 18 9.49 -13.37 11.33
N GLN A 19 9.73 -13.45 10.00
CA GLN A 19 10.05 -14.74 9.36
C GLN A 19 11.41 -15.28 9.82
N LEU A 20 12.40 -14.42 10.00
CA LEU A 20 13.70 -14.79 10.56
C LEU A 20 13.56 -15.30 12.00
N SER A 21 12.82 -14.60 12.85
CA SER A 21 12.54 -15.03 14.23
C SER A 21 11.85 -16.39 14.25
N ARG A 22 10.83 -16.61 13.43
CA ARG A 22 10.13 -17.91 13.31
C ARG A 22 11.05 -19.04 12.85
N ALA A 23 12.10 -18.74 12.09
CA ALA A 23 13.14 -19.69 11.70
C ALA A 23 14.20 -19.89 12.80
N GLY A 24 14.01 -19.32 13.99
CA GLY A 24 14.95 -19.42 15.12
C GLY A 24 16.21 -18.55 14.95
N ILE A 25 16.22 -17.60 14.04
CA ILE A 25 17.38 -16.74 13.74
C ILE A 25 17.23 -15.41 14.47
N ARG A 26 18.23 -15.04 15.27
CA ARG A 26 18.29 -13.72 15.90
C ARG A 26 18.58 -12.65 14.86
N VAL A 27 17.80 -11.56 14.90
CA VAL A 27 17.86 -10.47 13.92
C VAL A 27 18.01 -9.12 14.62
N THR A 28 18.83 -8.23 14.06
CA THR A 28 18.88 -6.81 14.43
C THR A 28 17.97 -6.03 13.49
N LEU A 29 16.88 -5.49 14.01
CA LEU A 29 15.95 -4.63 13.27
C LEU A 29 16.30 -3.16 13.53
N CYS A 30 16.75 -2.45 12.50
CA CYS A 30 17.14 -1.04 12.58
C CYS A 30 15.99 -0.15 12.09
N GLU A 31 15.62 0.86 12.88
CA GLU A 31 14.58 1.85 12.52
C GLU A 31 15.03 3.26 12.91
N MET A 32 14.98 4.20 11.97
CA MET A 32 15.43 5.57 12.23
C MET A 32 14.50 6.37 13.14
N LYS A 33 13.21 6.00 13.19
CA LYS A 33 12.23 6.64 14.09
C LYS A 33 12.42 6.16 15.53
N PRO A 34 12.21 7.00 16.55
CA PRO A 34 11.77 8.40 16.49
C PRO A 34 12.90 9.43 16.32
N GLN A 35 14.16 9.02 16.17
CA GLN A 35 15.30 9.95 16.11
C GLN A 35 15.28 10.80 14.82
N LYS A 36 14.81 10.19 13.71
CA LYS A 36 14.67 10.85 12.41
C LYS A 36 13.38 10.37 11.74
N PHE A 37 12.62 11.30 11.19
CA PHE A 37 11.39 11.02 10.44
C PHE A 37 11.59 11.29 8.96
N SER A 38 10.96 10.51 8.09
CA SER A 38 10.81 10.87 6.69
C SER A 38 9.73 11.95 6.55
N PRO A 39 9.62 12.63 5.41
CA PRO A 39 8.59 13.65 5.19
C PRO A 39 7.14 13.14 5.33
N ALA A 40 6.91 11.82 5.21
CA ALA A 40 5.58 11.24 5.27
C ALA A 40 5.21 10.64 6.63
N HIS A 41 6.20 10.33 7.46
CA HIS A 41 6.00 9.67 8.74
C HIS A 41 5.89 10.67 9.89
N SER A 42 5.04 10.37 10.88
CA SER A 42 4.81 11.21 12.06
C SER A 42 4.73 10.40 13.37
N SER A 43 4.53 9.09 13.29
CA SER A 43 4.46 8.19 14.44
C SER A 43 5.80 7.47 14.69
N PRO A 44 6.22 7.26 15.94
CA PRO A 44 7.39 6.45 16.27
C PRO A 44 7.18 4.95 16.04
N ASN A 45 5.93 4.53 15.81
CA ASN A 45 5.54 3.13 15.64
C ASN A 45 6.04 2.54 14.32
N PHE A 46 6.15 1.21 14.28
CA PHE A 46 6.48 0.44 13.09
C PHE A 46 5.27 0.34 12.15
N ALA A 47 5.52 0.01 10.89
CA ALA A 47 4.48 -0.19 9.87
C ALA A 47 3.42 0.93 9.84
N GLU A 48 3.84 2.20 9.99
CA GLU A 48 2.96 3.36 9.94
C GLU A 48 2.30 3.49 8.56
N LEU A 49 0.98 3.68 8.54
CA LEU A 49 0.25 3.95 7.30
C LEU A 49 0.29 5.44 6.96
N VAL A 50 0.91 5.80 5.86
CA VAL A 50 1.15 7.21 5.49
C VAL A 50 0.12 7.79 4.50
N CYS A 51 -0.48 6.98 3.62
CA CYS A 51 -1.41 7.47 2.59
C CYS A 51 -2.88 7.10 2.88
N SER A 52 -3.21 5.81 3.00
CA SER A 52 -4.56 5.30 3.22
C SER A 52 -4.56 4.30 4.38
N ASN A 53 -5.69 4.16 5.09
CA ASN A 53 -5.84 3.12 6.10
C ASN A 53 -6.43 1.82 5.53
N SER A 54 -6.50 1.66 4.22
CA SER A 54 -7.09 0.49 3.56
C SER A 54 -6.05 -0.41 2.93
N PHE A 55 -6.17 -1.70 3.18
CA PHE A 55 -5.42 -2.77 2.53
C PHE A 55 -6.18 -3.41 1.36
N LYS A 56 -7.08 -2.64 0.72
CA LYS A 56 -7.88 -3.07 -0.44
C LYS A 56 -8.85 -4.21 -0.08
N ALA A 57 -9.38 -4.91 -1.10
CA ALA A 57 -10.43 -5.92 -0.92
C ALA A 57 -9.98 -7.13 -0.10
N LEU A 58 -10.92 -7.70 0.71
CA LEU A 58 -10.71 -8.95 1.47
C LEU A 58 -11.08 -10.20 0.66
N ARG A 59 -12.07 -10.10 -0.25
CA ARG A 59 -12.52 -11.27 -1.01
C ARG A 59 -11.40 -11.85 -1.84
N THR A 60 -11.20 -13.15 -1.81
CA THR A 60 -10.15 -13.86 -2.54
C THR A 60 -10.31 -13.75 -4.06
N ALA A 61 -11.54 -13.67 -4.59
CA ALA A 61 -11.80 -13.38 -6.00
C ALA A 61 -11.37 -11.96 -6.44
N SER A 62 -10.30 -11.44 -5.82
CA SER A 62 -9.56 -10.25 -6.20
C SER A 62 -8.09 -10.46 -5.85
N ALA A 63 -7.18 -9.96 -6.67
CA ALA A 63 -5.75 -10.15 -6.45
C ALA A 63 -5.27 -9.65 -5.06
N ALA A 64 -5.83 -8.53 -4.57
CA ALA A 64 -5.51 -8.04 -3.23
C ALA A 64 -6.03 -8.94 -2.10
N GLY A 65 -7.14 -9.66 -2.31
CA GLY A 65 -7.66 -10.63 -1.35
C GLY A 65 -6.89 -11.94 -1.38
N GLU A 66 -6.56 -12.43 -2.57
CA GLU A 66 -5.71 -13.62 -2.76
C GLU A 66 -4.32 -13.41 -2.15
N LEU A 67 -3.67 -12.26 -2.43
CA LEU A 67 -2.40 -11.90 -1.82
C LEU A 67 -2.42 -12.05 -0.29
N LYS A 68 -3.47 -11.50 0.37
CA LYS A 68 -3.60 -11.61 1.83
C LYS A 68 -3.80 -13.05 2.30
N ALA A 69 -4.54 -13.86 1.54
CA ALA A 69 -4.73 -15.28 1.87
C ALA A 69 -3.40 -16.05 1.73
N GLU A 70 -2.60 -15.80 0.69
CA GLU A 70 -1.26 -16.36 0.54
C GLU A 70 -0.33 -15.94 1.69
N MET A 71 -0.36 -14.65 2.07
CA MET A 71 0.41 -14.15 3.21
C MET A 71 -0.01 -14.80 4.53
N GLU A 72 -1.29 -15.10 4.73
CA GLU A 72 -1.78 -15.81 5.91
C GLU A 72 -1.25 -17.24 5.98
N MET A 73 -1.19 -17.96 4.85
CA MET A 73 -0.59 -19.31 4.80
C MET A 73 0.88 -19.27 5.27
N LEU A 74 1.59 -18.16 5.04
CA LEU A 74 2.97 -17.93 5.47
C LEU A 74 3.06 -17.29 6.87
N GLY A 75 1.94 -17.05 7.54
CA GLY A 75 1.86 -16.52 8.91
C GLY A 75 2.22 -15.04 9.01
N SER A 76 1.71 -14.20 8.12
CA SER A 76 1.90 -12.76 8.10
C SER A 76 1.50 -12.09 9.42
N LEU A 77 2.40 -11.31 9.99
CA LEU A 77 2.16 -10.42 11.12
C LEU A 77 1.21 -9.28 10.74
N CYS A 78 1.47 -8.63 9.61
CA CYS A 78 0.69 -7.47 9.17
C CYS A 78 -0.77 -7.83 8.89
N VAL A 79 -1.05 -8.97 8.26
CA VAL A 79 -2.44 -9.40 8.01
C VAL A 79 -3.15 -9.75 9.31
N SER A 80 -2.46 -10.41 10.24
CA SER A 80 -3.01 -10.72 11.57
C SER A 80 -3.37 -9.44 12.35
N CYS A 81 -2.44 -8.50 12.46
CA CYS A 81 -2.67 -7.22 13.12
C CYS A 81 -3.77 -6.40 12.42
N ALA A 82 -3.80 -6.42 11.08
CA ALA A 82 -4.83 -5.71 10.32
C ALA A 82 -6.25 -6.25 10.59
N LYS A 83 -6.41 -7.55 10.73
CA LYS A 83 -7.70 -8.15 11.10
C LYS A 83 -8.11 -7.81 12.54
N ALA A 84 -7.15 -7.75 13.47
CA ALA A 84 -7.40 -7.41 14.87
C ALA A 84 -7.80 -5.94 15.09
N THR A 85 -7.37 -5.03 14.20
CA THR A 85 -7.61 -3.59 14.28
C THR A 85 -8.52 -3.06 13.18
N ALA A 86 -9.31 -3.95 12.57
CA ALA A 86 -10.17 -3.62 11.45
C ALA A 86 -11.26 -2.62 11.82
N VAL A 87 -11.52 -1.67 10.93
CA VAL A 87 -12.66 -0.76 11.00
C VAL A 87 -13.60 -1.02 9.81
N PRO A 88 -14.90 -0.70 9.96
CA PRO A 88 -15.87 -0.90 8.88
C PRO A 88 -15.49 -0.20 7.58
N ALA A 89 -15.42 -0.94 6.49
CA ALA A 89 -15.03 -0.44 5.16
C ALA A 89 -15.64 -1.26 4.00
N GLY A 90 -16.85 -1.78 4.15
CA GLY A 90 -17.51 -2.61 3.14
C GLY A 90 -16.74 -3.90 2.87
N GLY A 91 -16.43 -4.16 1.60
CA GLY A 91 -15.65 -5.34 1.20
C GLY A 91 -14.12 -5.16 1.27
N ALA A 92 -13.63 -4.05 1.82
CA ALA A 92 -12.20 -3.78 1.99
C ALA A 92 -11.76 -4.06 3.44
N LEU A 93 -10.50 -4.41 3.63
CA LEU A 93 -9.84 -4.41 4.93
C LEU A 93 -9.27 -3.01 5.18
N ALA A 94 -9.92 -2.23 6.03
CA ALA A 94 -9.38 -0.99 6.55
C ALA A 94 -9.13 -1.12 8.05
N VAL A 95 -8.19 -0.36 8.58
CA VAL A 95 -7.76 -0.46 9.97
C VAL A 95 -7.80 0.89 10.68
N ASP A 96 -7.92 0.87 12.00
CA ASP A 96 -7.50 1.99 12.81
C ASP A 96 -5.98 2.13 12.69
N ARG A 97 -5.49 3.29 12.23
CA ARG A 97 -4.06 3.49 11.93
C ARG A 97 -3.17 3.35 13.15
N ASP A 98 -3.61 3.96 14.24
CA ASP A 98 -2.82 4.06 15.46
C ASP A 98 -2.79 2.71 16.16
N ASP A 99 -3.95 2.06 16.29
CA ASP A 99 -4.06 0.73 16.88
C ASP A 99 -3.29 -0.32 16.08
N PHE A 100 -3.34 -0.26 14.73
CA PHE A 100 -2.60 -1.18 13.88
C PHE A 100 -1.09 -1.05 14.09
N SER A 101 -0.56 0.17 13.96
CA SER A 101 0.88 0.40 14.09
C SER A 101 1.39 0.14 15.52
N ALA A 102 0.59 0.45 16.53
CA ALA A 102 0.89 0.12 17.92
C ALA A 102 0.94 -1.40 18.17
N LEU A 103 -0.03 -2.15 17.62
CA LEU A 103 -0.08 -3.61 17.76
C LEU A 103 1.10 -4.30 17.04
N VAL A 104 1.44 -3.85 15.84
CA VAL A 104 2.62 -4.34 15.11
C VAL A 104 3.89 -4.07 15.91
N THR A 105 4.06 -2.83 16.40
CA THR A 105 5.23 -2.43 17.19
C THR A 105 5.38 -3.29 18.44
N LYS A 106 4.31 -3.42 19.22
CA LYS A 106 4.27 -4.25 20.43
C LYS A 106 4.66 -5.70 20.12
N THR A 107 4.08 -6.30 19.09
CA THR A 107 4.33 -7.70 18.75
C THR A 107 5.80 -7.94 18.35
N VAL A 108 6.42 -6.97 17.66
CA VAL A 108 7.83 -7.05 17.29
C VAL A 108 8.75 -6.82 18.51
N GLU A 109 8.40 -5.87 19.40
CA GLU A 109 9.18 -5.57 20.62
C GLU A 109 9.13 -6.71 21.66
N GLU A 110 8.05 -7.49 21.66
CA GLU A 110 7.90 -8.66 22.56
C GLU A 110 8.59 -9.92 22.01
N ASP A 111 9.11 -9.92 20.77
CA ASP A 111 9.79 -11.08 20.19
C ASP A 111 11.24 -11.19 20.68
N PRO A 112 11.61 -12.24 21.46
CA PRO A 112 12.92 -12.36 22.09
C PRO A 112 14.09 -12.57 21.11
N LEU A 113 13.80 -12.83 19.84
CA LEU A 113 14.82 -13.00 18.80
C LEU A 113 14.99 -11.75 17.94
N ILE A 114 14.23 -10.67 18.20
CA ILE A 114 14.34 -9.41 17.45
C ILE A 114 14.96 -8.34 18.36
N ASP A 115 16.22 -8.01 18.10
CA ASP A 115 16.93 -6.91 18.77
C ASP A 115 16.68 -5.61 18.01
N ILE A 116 16.00 -4.64 18.64
CA ILE A 116 15.65 -3.37 18.00
C ILE A 116 16.74 -2.32 18.24
N VAL A 117 17.20 -1.72 17.14
CA VAL A 117 18.14 -0.59 17.18
C VAL A 117 17.43 0.64 16.60
N ARG A 118 17.15 1.61 17.46
CA ARG A 118 16.60 2.90 17.05
C ARG A 118 17.75 3.82 16.63
N GLY A 119 17.75 4.21 15.34
CA GLY A 119 18.76 5.09 14.76
C GLY A 119 18.85 4.93 13.25
N GLU A 120 19.38 5.96 12.61
CA GLU A 120 19.61 5.95 11.17
C GLU A 120 20.77 5.00 10.82
N VAL A 121 20.57 4.12 9.86
CA VAL A 121 21.63 3.34 9.24
C VAL A 121 22.20 4.14 8.08
N THR A 122 23.46 4.53 8.19
CA THR A 122 24.17 5.37 7.19
C THR A 122 25.12 4.56 6.30
N GLU A 123 25.41 3.31 6.67
CA GLU A 123 26.28 2.41 5.91
C GLU A 123 25.69 1.00 5.89
N ILE A 124 25.73 0.35 4.73
CA ILE A 124 25.28 -1.06 4.60
C ILE A 124 26.33 -1.95 5.26
N PRO A 125 25.96 -2.86 6.22
CA PRO A 125 26.90 -3.76 6.87
C PRO A 125 27.72 -4.59 5.87
N ALA A 126 29.03 -4.58 6.05
CA ALA A 126 29.96 -5.30 5.18
C ALA A 126 29.92 -6.82 5.40
N ASP A 127 29.47 -7.27 6.58
CA ASP A 127 29.41 -8.68 6.99
C ASP A 127 27.98 -9.09 7.38
N GLY A 128 27.74 -10.41 7.34
CA GLY A 128 26.42 -10.98 7.66
C GLY A 128 25.41 -10.83 6.53
N VAL A 129 24.19 -11.23 6.80
CA VAL A 129 23.05 -11.10 5.86
C VAL A 129 22.32 -9.80 6.14
N VAL A 130 22.00 -9.07 5.10
CA VAL A 130 21.31 -7.76 5.20
C VAL A 130 20.03 -7.78 4.38
N ILE A 131 18.91 -7.34 4.98
CA ILE A 131 17.66 -7.07 4.27
C ILE A 131 17.40 -5.56 4.28
N ILE A 132 17.42 -4.94 3.11
CA ILE A 132 17.13 -3.52 2.93
C ILE A 132 15.63 -3.36 2.70
N ALA A 133 14.91 -2.94 3.74
CA ALA A 133 13.47 -2.75 3.78
C ALA A 133 13.09 -1.29 4.15
N ALA A 134 13.96 -0.33 3.77
CA ALA A 134 13.86 1.08 4.15
C ALA A 134 12.71 1.84 3.46
N GLY A 135 11.97 1.17 2.57
CA GLY A 135 10.85 1.77 1.84
C GLY A 135 11.29 2.83 0.81
N PRO A 136 10.33 3.57 0.23
CA PRO A 136 10.61 4.50 -0.87
C PRO A 136 11.13 5.86 -0.39
N LEU A 137 11.12 6.11 0.92
CA LEU A 137 11.55 7.35 1.57
C LEU A 137 12.75 7.10 2.50
N ALA A 138 13.69 6.26 2.05
CA ALA A 138 14.95 6.04 2.74
C ALA A 138 15.69 7.37 2.95
N SER A 139 16.50 7.45 4.02
CA SER A 139 17.30 8.65 4.26
C SER A 139 18.34 8.88 3.16
N ASP A 140 18.78 10.12 2.98
CA ASP A 140 19.78 10.47 1.96
C ASP A 140 21.07 9.65 2.14
N ALA A 141 21.53 9.46 3.38
CA ALA A 141 22.72 8.67 3.66
C ALA A 141 22.56 7.22 3.18
N LEU A 142 21.48 6.55 3.55
CA LEU A 142 21.21 5.18 3.12
C LEU A 142 20.95 5.09 1.60
N SER A 143 20.26 6.08 1.03
CA SER A 143 20.02 6.15 -0.43
C SER A 143 21.33 6.23 -1.21
N ASN A 144 22.31 7.01 -0.72
CA ASN A 144 23.64 7.09 -1.32
C ASN A 144 24.41 5.77 -1.24
N GLU A 145 24.26 5.01 -0.16
CA GLU A 145 24.84 3.67 -0.04
C GLU A 145 24.18 2.68 -1.00
N ILE A 146 22.85 2.72 -1.11
CA ILE A 146 22.11 1.89 -2.06
C ILE A 146 22.53 2.21 -3.50
N GLU A 147 22.74 3.49 -3.85
CA GLU A 147 23.20 3.88 -5.19
C GLU A 147 24.55 3.27 -5.57
N LYS A 148 25.46 3.06 -4.61
CA LYS A 148 26.76 2.42 -4.87
C LYS A 148 26.62 0.96 -5.32
N ILE A 149 25.64 0.24 -4.78
CA ILE A 149 25.41 -1.18 -5.10
C ILE A 149 24.30 -1.40 -6.14
N CYS A 150 23.42 -0.43 -6.32
CA CYS A 150 22.26 -0.43 -7.22
C CYS A 150 22.21 0.88 -8.02
N PRO A 151 23.12 1.11 -8.98
CA PRO A 151 23.15 2.39 -9.70
C PRO A 151 21.90 2.58 -10.58
N GLY A 152 21.45 3.82 -10.70
CA GLY A 152 20.34 4.20 -11.57
C GLY A 152 18.95 4.07 -10.93
N HIS A 153 18.71 4.78 -9.83
CA HIS A 153 17.41 4.86 -9.19
C HIS A 153 16.31 5.37 -10.13
N LEU A 154 15.14 4.75 -10.02
CA LEU A 154 13.90 5.21 -10.63
C LEU A 154 13.05 5.92 -9.55
N SER A 155 12.16 6.79 -9.97
CA SER A 155 11.26 7.47 -9.04
C SER A 155 9.88 7.72 -9.65
N PHE A 156 8.86 7.72 -8.79
CA PHE A 156 7.51 8.13 -9.11
C PHE A 156 6.95 9.00 -7.99
N TYR A 157 5.83 9.68 -8.26
CA TYR A 157 5.16 10.49 -7.27
C TYR A 157 3.89 9.79 -6.78
N ASP A 158 3.70 9.79 -5.46
CA ASP A 158 2.53 9.27 -4.76
C ASP A 158 1.88 10.39 -3.96
N ALA A 159 0.56 10.45 -3.96
CA ALA A 159 -0.21 11.48 -3.27
C ALA A 159 -1.09 10.87 -2.18
N ALA A 160 -1.16 11.54 -1.03
CA ALA A 160 -2.07 11.21 0.06
C ALA A 160 -3.39 11.98 -0.06
N ALA A 161 -4.48 11.39 0.44
CA ALA A 161 -5.78 12.03 0.54
C ALA A 161 -5.94 12.78 1.88
N PRO A 162 -6.73 13.87 1.92
CA PRO A 162 -7.03 14.59 3.16
C PRO A 162 -7.88 13.78 4.14
N ILE A 163 -7.78 14.16 5.42
CA ILE A 163 -8.60 13.65 6.52
C ILE A 163 -9.34 14.81 7.16
N VAL A 164 -10.64 14.62 7.43
CA VAL A 164 -11.49 15.63 8.06
C VAL A 164 -12.06 15.14 9.40
N SER A 165 -12.37 16.09 10.30
CA SER A 165 -13.05 15.83 11.58
C SER A 165 -14.51 15.48 11.34
N ALA A 166 -14.99 14.41 11.99
CA ALA A 166 -16.39 13.97 11.92
C ALA A 166 -17.37 15.04 12.38
N GLN A 167 -17.00 15.80 13.42
CA GLN A 167 -17.85 16.83 14.03
C GLN A 167 -18.09 18.03 13.10
N SER A 168 -17.21 18.24 12.14
CA SER A 168 -17.29 19.36 11.19
C SER A 168 -18.09 19.04 9.91
N LEU A 169 -18.56 17.80 9.75
CA LEU A 169 -19.35 17.38 8.60
C LEU A 169 -20.81 17.83 8.70
N ASP A 170 -21.35 18.38 7.64
CA ASP A 170 -22.79 18.65 7.55
C ASP A 170 -23.54 17.38 7.15
N MET A 171 -24.01 16.64 8.17
CA MET A 171 -24.75 15.40 7.96
C MET A 171 -26.13 15.59 7.36
N SER A 172 -26.69 16.82 7.31
CA SER A 172 -27.94 17.11 6.61
C SER A 172 -27.78 17.00 5.09
N CYS A 173 -26.53 17.18 4.59
CA CYS A 173 -26.14 17.06 3.19
C CYS A 173 -25.51 15.71 2.85
N ALA A 174 -25.46 14.76 3.79
CA ALA A 174 -24.81 13.46 3.62
C ALA A 174 -25.76 12.31 3.99
N PHE A 175 -25.39 11.09 3.62
CA PHE A 175 -26.09 9.88 4.05
C PHE A 175 -25.10 8.72 4.21
N LYS A 176 -25.48 7.74 5.03
CA LYS A 176 -24.69 6.54 5.27
C LYS A 176 -25.19 5.41 4.39
N GLN A 177 -24.31 4.76 3.66
CA GLN A 177 -24.59 3.57 2.84
C GLN A 177 -23.31 2.97 2.29
N SER A 178 -23.23 1.65 2.22
CA SER A 178 -22.21 0.93 1.45
C SER A 178 -22.69 0.69 0.02
N ARG A 179 -21.75 0.72 -0.96
CA ARG A 179 -22.11 0.47 -2.38
C ARG A 179 -22.59 -0.96 -2.56
N TYR A 180 -23.70 -1.11 -3.27
CA TYR A 180 -24.32 -2.41 -3.57
C TYR A 180 -24.64 -3.22 -2.31
N ASP A 181 -24.91 -2.53 -1.20
CA ASP A 181 -25.21 -3.12 0.12
C ASP A 181 -24.17 -4.15 0.57
N ARG A 182 -22.89 -3.91 0.20
CA ARG A 182 -21.75 -4.75 0.59
C ARG A 182 -21.08 -4.18 1.82
N GLY A 183 -21.24 -4.85 2.95
CA GLY A 183 -20.77 -4.41 4.27
C GLY A 183 -21.89 -3.91 5.16
N GLY A 184 -21.56 -3.15 6.21
CA GLY A 184 -22.54 -2.52 7.11
C GLY A 184 -23.19 -1.29 6.47
N GLU A 185 -24.36 -0.93 6.92
CA GLU A 185 -25.10 0.27 6.45
C GLU A 185 -24.32 1.57 6.72
N ASP A 186 -23.45 1.57 7.73
CA ASP A 186 -22.71 2.73 8.25
C ASP A 186 -21.23 2.79 7.84
N ASP A 187 -20.77 1.92 6.93
CA ASP A 187 -19.34 1.82 6.59
C ASP A 187 -18.79 3.07 5.90
N TYR A 188 -19.64 3.76 5.14
CA TYR A 188 -19.27 5.00 4.45
C TYR A 188 -20.28 6.11 4.69
N ILE A 189 -19.77 7.35 4.84
CA ILE A 189 -20.56 8.56 4.67
C ILE A 189 -20.46 8.98 3.21
N ASN A 190 -21.60 9.18 2.55
CA ASN A 190 -21.68 9.60 1.18
C ASN A 190 -22.07 11.07 1.11
N CYS A 191 -21.26 11.88 0.43
CA CYS A 191 -21.45 13.31 0.22
C CYS A 191 -21.89 13.53 -1.24
N PRO A 192 -23.20 13.55 -1.52
CA PRO A 192 -23.72 13.69 -2.87
C PRO A 192 -23.61 15.13 -3.36
N MET A 193 -23.54 15.25 -4.68
CA MET A 193 -23.61 16.51 -5.42
C MET A 193 -24.63 16.37 -6.54
N ASN A 194 -25.39 17.44 -6.81
CA ASN A 194 -26.16 17.57 -8.03
C ASN A 194 -25.24 17.96 -9.21
N LYS A 195 -25.83 18.18 -10.40
CA LYS A 195 -25.05 18.47 -11.60
C LYS A 195 -24.33 19.83 -11.51
N GLU A 196 -25.05 20.83 -11.08
CA GLU A 196 -24.54 22.22 -10.98
C GLU A 196 -23.44 22.33 -9.92
N GLU A 197 -23.61 21.70 -8.77
CA GLU A 197 -22.59 21.63 -7.71
C GLU A 197 -21.34 20.91 -8.20
N TYR A 198 -21.49 19.80 -8.93
CA TYR A 198 -20.38 19.06 -9.48
C TYR A 198 -19.63 19.84 -10.56
N GLU A 199 -20.33 20.52 -11.47
CA GLU A 199 -19.70 21.31 -12.54
C GLU A 199 -18.91 22.47 -11.94
N ALA A 200 -19.44 23.19 -10.96
CA ALA A 200 -18.71 24.24 -10.25
C ALA A 200 -17.49 23.71 -9.49
N PHE A 201 -17.63 22.56 -8.82
CA PHE A 201 -16.51 21.87 -8.14
C PHE A 201 -15.43 21.46 -9.15
N TYR A 202 -15.81 20.86 -10.28
CA TYR A 202 -14.88 20.43 -11.32
C TYR A 202 -14.06 21.60 -11.87
N GLU A 203 -14.71 22.71 -12.22
CA GLU A 203 -14.04 23.92 -12.72
C GLU A 203 -13.05 24.48 -11.69
N ALA A 204 -13.47 24.54 -10.42
CA ALA A 204 -12.61 24.98 -9.33
C ALA A 204 -11.42 24.05 -9.09
N LEU A 205 -11.60 22.74 -9.26
CA LEU A 205 -10.56 21.73 -9.11
C LEU A 205 -9.52 21.82 -10.22
N VAL A 206 -9.95 21.95 -11.47
CA VAL A 206 -9.07 22.07 -12.64
C VAL A 206 -8.29 23.37 -12.62
N GLY A 207 -8.89 24.47 -12.12
CA GLY A 207 -8.25 25.77 -12.01
C GLY A 207 -7.42 25.98 -10.73
N ALA A 208 -7.38 24.99 -9.84
CA ALA A 208 -6.70 25.14 -8.54
C ALA A 208 -5.17 25.08 -8.63
N GLU A 209 -4.49 25.81 -7.75
CA GLU A 209 -3.04 25.81 -7.69
C GLU A 209 -2.49 24.57 -7.00
N SER A 210 -1.62 23.86 -7.70
CA SER A 210 -0.83 22.76 -7.12
C SER A 210 0.39 23.29 -6.36
N ALA A 211 0.86 22.52 -5.37
CA ALA A 211 2.15 22.76 -4.75
C ALA A 211 3.27 22.61 -5.79
N GLU A 212 4.34 23.42 -5.65
CA GLU A 212 5.49 23.34 -6.55
C GLU A 212 6.16 21.97 -6.40
N THR A 213 6.10 21.18 -7.46
CA THR A 213 6.98 20.04 -7.63
C THR A 213 8.24 20.57 -8.32
N HIS A 214 9.40 20.51 -7.68
CA HIS A 214 10.66 20.90 -8.30
C HIS A 214 10.81 20.20 -9.66
N SER A 215 10.75 21.01 -10.73
CA SER A 215 11.15 20.74 -12.13
C SER A 215 10.76 19.37 -12.73
N PHE A 216 9.47 19.00 -12.76
CA PHE A 216 9.06 17.85 -13.57
C PHE A 216 7.80 18.12 -14.40
N ASP A 217 7.88 17.70 -15.65
CA ASP A 217 6.80 17.66 -16.62
C ASP A 217 5.54 17.05 -15.96
N LYS A 218 4.48 17.81 -15.82
CA LYS A 218 3.22 17.49 -15.10
C LYS A 218 2.53 16.19 -15.55
N ARG A 219 3.10 15.45 -16.50
CA ARG A 219 2.51 14.26 -17.14
C ARG A 219 3.34 12.98 -17.06
N LYS A 220 4.60 13.03 -16.62
CA LYS A 220 5.46 11.85 -16.54
C LYS A 220 5.87 11.57 -15.09
N GLY A 221 5.59 10.38 -14.60
CA GLY A 221 6.08 9.90 -13.31
C GLY A 221 5.07 9.85 -12.16
N VAL A 222 3.76 9.99 -12.41
CA VAL A 222 2.72 9.75 -11.39
C VAL A 222 2.21 8.31 -11.54
N TYR A 223 2.23 7.56 -10.45
CA TYR A 223 1.65 6.21 -10.44
C TYR A 223 0.12 6.26 -10.60
N GLU A 224 -0.42 5.50 -11.55
CA GLU A 224 -1.85 5.51 -11.89
C GLU A 224 -2.76 5.17 -10.68
N GLY A 225 -2.30 4.30 -9.78
CA GLY A 225 -3.06 3.88 -8.60
C GLY A 225 -3.22 4.95 -7.52
N CYS A 226 -2.34 5.98 -7.52
CA CYS A 226 -2.33 7.08 -6.56
C CYS A 226 -2.34 8.45 -7.24
N MET A 227 -2.95 8.51 -8.44
CA MET A 227 -3.03 9.74 -9.23
C MET A 227 -3.80 10.82 -8.49
N PRO A 228 -3.25 12.06 -8.37
CA PRO A 228 -3.98 13.19 -7.81
C PRO A 228 -5.29 13.47 -8.52
N ILE A 229 -6.33 13.80 -7.75
CA ILE A 229 -7.68 13.99 -8.29
C ILE A 229 -7.75 15.15 -9.30
N GLU A 230 -6.98 16.20 -9.10
CA GLU A 230 -6.86 17.32 -10.04
C GLU A 230 -6.21 16.89 -11.37
N VAL A 231 -5.21 16.00 -11.32
CA VAL A 231 -4.58 15.44 -12.53
C VAL A 231 -5.54 14.51 -13.26
N MET A 232 -6.33 13.74 -12.52
CA MET A 232 -7.39 12.89 -13.08
C MET A 232 -8.48 13.73 -13.73
N ALA A 233 -8.88 14.86 -13.11
CA ALA A 233 -9.87 15.80 -13.63
C ALA A 233 -9.45 16.43 -14.98
N LEU A 234 -8.15 16.72 -15.16
CA LEU A 234 -7.62 17.24 -16.44
C LEU A 234 -7.78 16.27 -17.63
N ARG A 235 -8.08 15.00 -17.38
CA ARG A 235 -8.35 14.02 -18.45
C ARG A 235 -9.78 14.12 -19.00
N GLY A 236 -10.65 14.92 -18.36
CA GLY A 236 -12.01 15.20 -18.80
C GLY A 236 -13.01 15.26 -17.65
N GLN A 237 -14.09 16.02 -17.85
CA GLN A 237 -15.12 16.30 -16.83
C GLN A 237 -15.73 15.04 -16.21
N ASP A 238 -15.94 14.01 -17.00
CA ASP A 238 -16.54 12.76 -16.53
C ASP A 238 -15.54 11.78 -15.90
N THR A 239 -14.23 12.02 -16.01
CA THR A 239 -13.20 11.09 -15.53
C THR A 239 -13.30 10.82 -14.03
N ILE A 240 -13.41 11.87 -13.21
CA ILE A 240 -13.57 11.71 -11.76
C ILE A 240 -14.97 11.25 -11.38
N ARG A 241 -16.01 11.62 -12.15
CA ARG A 241 -17.39 11.21 -11.94
C ARG A 241 -17.61 9.70 -12.22
N PHE A 242 -16.92 9.12 -13.19
CA PHE A 242 -16.92 7.66 -13.42
C PHE A 242 -15.80 6.92 -12.64
N GLY A 243 -14.89 7.65 -12.01
CA GLY A 243 -13.81 7.19 -11.17
C GLY A 243 -14.14 7.28 -9.67
N PRO A 244 -13.38 8.09 -8.88
CA PRO A 244 -13.53 8.19 -7.43
C PRO A 244 -14.89 8.70 -6.97
N MET A 245 -15.55 9.59 -7.75
CA MET A 245 -16.85 10.19 -7.41
C MET A 245 -18.04 9.47 -8.06
N LYS A 246 -17.88 8.24 -8.52
CA LYS A 246 -18.98 7.53 -9.19
C LYS A 246 -20.20 7.36 -8.28
N PRO A 247 -21.43 7.63 -8.76
CA PRO A 247 -22.65 7.48 -7.96
C PRO A 247 -23.28 6.09 -8.04
N VAL A 248 -22.74 5.19 -8.88
CA VAL A 248 -23.31 3.87 -9.13
C VAL A 248 -23.30 3.00 -7.87
N GLY A 249 -24.41 2.31 -7.59
CA GLY A 249 -24.56 1.48 -6.39
C GLY A 249 -24.96 2.24 -5.13
N LEU A 250 -25.31 3.54 -5.26
CA LEU A 250 -25.79 4.39 -4.17
C LEU A 250 -27.15 5.02 -4.55
N ARG A 251 -27.98 5.24 -3.54
CA ARG A 251 -29.26 5.94 -3.66
C ARG A 251 -29.41 6.88 -2.47
N ASP A 252 -29.55 8.17 -2.72
CA ASP A 252 -29.75 9.17 -1.67
C ASP A 252 -31.15 8.98 -1.05
N PRO A 253 -31.28 8.63 0.24
CA PRO A 253 -32.55 8.39 0.89
C PRO A 253 -33.42 9.65 0.99
N ARG A 254 -32.83 10.85 0.91
CA ARG A 254 -33.55 12.14 0.97
C ARG A 254 -34.32 12.44 -0.32
N THR A 255 -33.76 12.00 -1.47
CA THR A 255 -34.36 12.25 -2.79
C THR A 255 -34.97 11.00 -3.41
N GLY A 256 -34.59 9.81 -2.93
CA GLY A 256 -34.94 8.54 -3.53
C GLY A 256 -34.23 8.26 -4.87
N HIS A 257 -33.32 9.14 -5.30
CA HIS A 257 -32.65 9.06 -6.59
C HIS A 257 -31.13 8.83 -6.44
N ARG A 258 -30.51 8.36 -7.53
CA ARG A 258 -29.05 8.29 -7.64
C ARG A 258 -28.51 9.71 -7.82
N PRO A 259 -27.53 10.16 -6.99
CA PRO A 259 -26.88 11.46 -7.14
C PRO A 259 -26.15 11.60 -8.48
N TRP A 260 -25.78 12.83 -8.86
CA TRP A 260 -24.96 13.07 -10.04
C TRP A 260 -23.49 12.62 -9.81
N ALA A 261 -22.93 13.00 -8.68
CA ALA A 261 -21.61 12.56 -8.21
C ALA A 261 -21.65 12.36 -6.69
N VAL A 262 -20.71 11.57 -6.14
CA VAL A 262 -20.64 11.31 -4.70
C VAL A 262 -19.17 11.18 -4.26
N LEU A 263 -18.74 12.00 -3.30
CA LEU A 263 -17.56 11.71 -2.52
C LEU A 263 -17.91 10.71 -1.41
N GLN A 264 -17.13 9.66 -1.23
CA GLN A 264 -17.25 8.76 -0.08
C GLN A 264 -16.20 9.09 0.97
N LEU A 265 -16.64 9.10 2.22
CA LEU A 265 -15.77 9.25 3.39
C LEU A 265 -15.71 7.90 4.13
N ARG A 266 -14.49 7.48 4.52
CA ARG A 266 -14.25 6.25 5.27
C ARG A 266 -13.65 6.60 6.63
N LYS A 267 -14.07 5.88 7.67
CA LYS A 267 -13.49 6.02 9.03
C LYS A 267 -11.98 5.82 9.00
N GLU A 268 -11.25 6.70 9.66
CA GLU A 268 -9.81 6.59 9.87
C GLU A 268 -9.46 5.89 11.19
N ASN A 269 -10.39 5.90 12.14
CA ASN A 269 -10.22 5.27 13.45
C ASN A 269 -11.50 4.57 13.91
N SER A 270 -11.36 3.67 14.87
CA SER A 270 -12.46 2.92 15.48
C SER A 270 -13.51 3.81 16.15
N ALA A 271 -13.08 4.92 16.77
CA ALA A 271 -13.95 5.91 17.41
C ALA A 271 -14.82 6.69 16.41
N GLY A 272 -14.51 6.65 15.09
CA GLY A 272 -15.26 7.38 14.07
C GLY A 272 -15.19 8.90 14.19
N THR A 273 -14.11 9.42 14.79
CA THR A 273 -13.90 10.87 14.97
C THR A 273 -13.25 11.55 13.77
N MET A 274 -12.63 10.76 12.86
CA MET A 274 -11.94 11.23 11.68
C MET A 274 -12.33 10.42 10.46
N TYR A 275 -12.39 11.08 9.29
CA TYR A 275 -12.77 10.47 8.03
C TYR A 275 -11.81 10.84 6.89
N ASN A 276 -11.39 9.84 6.10
CA ASN A 276 -10.59 10.00 4.90
C ASN A 276 -11.47 10.29 3.68
N LEU A 277 -11.06 11.23 2.83
CA LEU A 277 -11.69 11.52 1.54
C LEU A 277 -11.25 10.45 0.53
N VAL A 278 -12.07 9.44 0.30
CA VAL A 278 -11.72 8.28 -0.53
C VAL A 278 -11.52 8.68 -2.00
N GLY A 279 -10.32 8.43 -2.52
CA GLY A 279 -9.98 8.74 -3.91
C GLY A 279 -9.61 10.20 -4.17
N PHE A 280 -9.41 11.00 -3.12
CA PHE A 280 -9.04 12.42 -3.19
C PHE A 280 -7.56 12.65 -2.87
N GLN A 281 -6.69 11.75 -3.31
CA GLN A 281 -5.25 12.02 -3.32
C GLN A 281 -4.99 13.32 -4.09
N THR A 282 -4.13 14.19 -3.57
CA THR A 282 -3.97 15.53 -4.16
C THR A 282 -2.59 16.13 -3.92
N ASN A 283 -2.15 16.96 -4.87
CA ASN A 283 -0.98 17.84 -4.74
C ASN A 283 -1.38 19.34 -4.70
N LEU A 284 -2.65 19.64 -4.51
CA LEU A 284 -3.08 21.02 -4.35
C LEU A 284 -2.44 21.68 -3.13
N LYS A 285 -2.17 22.99 -3.19
CA LYS A 285 -1.79 23.79 -2.02
C LYS A 285 -2.85 23.66 -0.93
N PHE A 286 -2.47 23.70 0.35
CA PHE A 286 -3.41 23.50 1.48
C PHE A 286 -4.60 24.44 1.44
N GLY A 287 -4.38 25.73 1.09
CA GLY A 287 -5.46 26.70 0.91
C GLY A 287 -6.44 26.31 -0.20
N GLU A 288 -5.93 25.75 -1.30
CA GLU A 288 -6.74 25.26 -2.42
C GLU A 288 -7.51 23.99 -2.07
N GLN A 289 -6.89 23.07 -1.34
CA GLN A 289 -7.61 21.88 -0.83
C GLN A 289 -8.82 22.30 0.01
N LYS A 290 -8.63 23.24 0.96
CA LYS A 290 -9.73 23.75 1.76
C LYS A 290 -10.78 24.44 0.91
N ARG A 291 -10.38 25.34 0.00
CA ARG A 291 -11.30 26.10 -0.87
C ARG A 291 -12.11 25.17 -1.76
N VAL A 292 -11.46 24.26 -2.48
CA VAL A 292 -12.10 23.42 -3.50
C VAL A 292 -12.93 22.32 -2.84
N PHE A 293 -12.39 21.60 -1.87
CA PHE A 293 -13.11 20.48 -1.27
C PHE A 293 -14.27 20.93 -0.38
N SER A 294 -14.23 22.15 0.17
CA SER A 294 -15.38 22.74 0.89
C SER A 294 -16.54 23.15 -0.02
N MET A 295 -16.40 23.08 -1.35
CA MET A 295 -17.52 23.25 -2.28
C MET A 295 -18.46 22.03 -2.29
N ILE A 296 -18.01 20.88 -1.81
CA ILE A 296 -18.87 19.70 -1.60
C ILE A 296 -19.80 20.01 -0.42
N PRO A 297 -21.14 19.97 -0.58
CA PRO A 297 -22.08 20.48 0.43
C PRO A 297 -21.83 19.96 1.86
N ALA A 298 -21.58 18.67 2.01
CA ALA A 298 -21.30 18.06 3.31
C ALA A 298 -19.95 18.49 3.93
N LEU A 299 -19.03 19.04 3.13
CA LEU A 299 -17.72 19.52 3.56
C LEU A 299 -17.62 21.05 3.69
N LYS A 300 -18.74 21.78 3.53
CA LYS A 300 -18.76 23.26 3.53
C LYS A 300 -18.02 23.88 4.71
N ASN A 301 -18.15 23.28 5.89
CA ASN A 301 -17.52 23.73 7.13
C ASN A 301 -16.47 22.73 7.63
N ALA A 302 -15.98 21.83 6.76
CA ALA A 302 -15.09 20.76 7.17
C ALA A 302 -13.77 21.29 7.75
N GLU A 303 -13.39 20.73 8.88
CA GLU A 303 -12.10 20.92 9.51
C GLU A 303 -11.13 19.83 9.04
N PHE A 304 -10.10 20.25 8.31
CA PHE A 304 -9.07 19.36 7.80
C PHE A 304 -8.07 19.05 8.90
N VAL A 305 -8.11 17.83 9.44
CA VAL A 305 -7.17 17.32 10.43
C VAL A 305 -5.82 17.06 9.79
N ARG A 306 -5.83 16.59 8.53
CA ARG A 306 -4.63 16.36 7.71
C ARG A 306 -4.93 16.74 6.26
N TYR A 307 -4.02 17.50 5.67
CA TYR A 307 -4.05 17.81 4.24
C TYR A 307 -3.40 16.70 3.42
N GLY A 308 -3.83 16.57 2.17
CA GLY A 308 -3.16 15.74 1.20
C GLY A 308 -1.78 16.32 0.83
N VAL A 309 -0.81 15.45 0.63
CA VAL A 309 0.56 15.82 0.24
C VAL A 309 1.08 14.82 -0.78
N MET A 310 1.99 15.27 -1.63
CA MET A 310 2.66 14.41 -2.61
C MET A 310 4.09 14.13 -2.15
N HIS A 311 4.52 12.87 -2.28
CA HIS A 311 5.87 12.43 -1.98
C HIS A 311 6.53 11.85 -3.23
N ARG A 312 7.85 12.04 -3.33
CA ARG A 312 8.66 11.36 -4.34
C ARG A 312 9.12 10.03 -3.77
N ASN A 313 8.64 8.95 -4.35
CA ASN A 313 9.05 7.60 -4.00
C ASN A 313 10.20 7.14 -4.88
N THR A 314 11.23 6.57 -4.26
CA THR A 314 12.39 6.04 -4.97
C THR A 314 12.35 4.51 -4.95
N PHE A 315 12.71 3.87 -6.07
CA PHE A 315 12.83 2.44 -6.20
C PHE A 315 14.00 2.06 -7.10
N ILE A 316 14.54 0.86 -6.94
CA ILE A 316 15.65 0.34 -7.74
C ILE A 316 15.15 -0.31 -9.03
N ASN A 317 15.99 -0.42 -10.03
CA ASN A 317 15.67 -1.14 -11.27
C ASN A 317 15.79 -2.67 -11.03
N SER A 318 14.87 -3.19 -10.22
CA SER A 318 14.89 -4.56 -9.71
C SER A 318 15.04 -5.66 -10.75
N PRO A 319 14.41 -5.59 -11.95
CA PRO A 319 14.56 -6.63 -12.96
C PRO A 319 16.04 -6.91 -13.35
N LYS A 320 16.87 -5.88 -13.32
CA LYS A 320 18.30 -6.00 -13.62
C LYS A 320 19.16 -6.38 -12.41
N LEU A 321 18.64 -6.18 -11.21
CA LEU A 321 19.43 -6.24 -9.99
C LEU A 321 19.08 -7.43 -9.09
N LEU A 322 17.79 -7.82 -9.03
CA LEU A 322 17.30 -8.81 -8.09
C LEU A 322 16.99 -10.15 -8.75
N SER A 323 17.17 -11.20 -8.00
CA SER A 323 16.64 -12.53 -8.28
C SER A 323 15.21 -12.67 -7.72
N ALA A 324 14.48 -13.70 -8.14
CA ALA A 324 13.09 -13.95 -7.68
C ALA A 324 12.98 -14.24 -6.18
N ASP A 325 14.08 -14.55 -5.51
CA ASP A 325 14.19 -14.70 -4.06
C ASP A 325 14.50 -13.38 -3.32
N PHE A 326 14.41 -12.25 -4.03
CA PHE A 326 14.70 -10.89 -3.54
C PHE A 326 16.16 -10.62 -3.19
N SER A 327 17.09 -11.56 -3.44
CA SER A 327 18.52 -11.33 -3.25
C SER A 327 19.12 -10.49 -4.38
N LEU A 328 20.13 -9.67 -4.05
CA LEU A 328 20.91 -8.93 -5.04
C LEU A 328 21.78 -9.91 -5.84
N ARG A 329 21.71 -9.88 -7.18
CA ARG A 329 22.44 -10.81 -8.05
C ARG A 329 23.97 -10.72 -7.89
N SER A 330 24.48 -9.51 -7.63
CA SER A 330 25.91 -9.26 -7.43
C SER A 330 26.44 -9.64 -6.04
N ASP A 331 25.54 -9.68 -5.02
CA ASP A 331 25.89 -10.06 -3.64
C ASP A 331 24.69 -10.75 -2.98
N ARG A 332 24.66 -12.06 -3.01
CA ARG A 332 23.55 -12.90 -2.53
C ARG A 332 23.27 -12.80 -1.03
N ARG A 333 24.17 -12.17 -0.22
CA ARG A 333 23.92 -11.89 1.19
C ARG A 333 23.04 -10.67 1.42
N ILE A 334 22.80 -9.84 0.39
CA ILE A 334 21.95 -8.64 0.44
C ILE A 334 20.62 -8.95 -0.21
N PHE A 335 19.55 -8.69 0.53
CA PHE A 335 18.15 -8.79 0.07
C PHE A 335 17.51 -7.43 0.08
N PHE A 336 16.55 -7.22 -0.82
CA PHE A 336 15.71 -6.03 -0.82
C PHE A 336 14.25 -6.43 -0.59
N ALA A 337 13.50 -5.59 0.12
CA ALA A 337 12.07 -5.81 0.35
C ALA A 337 11.29 -4.50 0.43
N GLY A 338 10.01 -4.57 0.13
CA GLY A 338 9.10 -3.42 0.17
C GLY A 338 9.11 -2.62 -1.13
N GLN A 339 8.53 -1.46 -1.06
CA GLN A 339 8.25 -0.57 -2.19
C GLN A 339 9.52 -0.15 -2.96
N ILE A 340 10.68 -0.16 -2.29
CA ILE A 340 11.98 0.08 -2.92
C ILE A 340 12.29 -0.94 -4.03
N THR A 341 11.71 -2.13 -4.02
CA THR A 341 11.85 -3.14 -5.07
C THR A 341 10.93 -2.91 -6.27
N GLY A 342 10.06 -1.91 -6.24
CA GLY A 342 9.04 -1.68 -7.27
C GLY A 342 7.75 -2.49 -7.08
N VAL A 343 7.56 -3.20 -5.95
CA VAL A 343 6.23 -3.65 -5.56
C VAL A 343 5.45 -2.46 -4.99
N GLU A 344 4.17 -2.31 -5.34
CA GLU A 344 3.38 -1.13 -4.99
C GLU A 344 2.18 -1.49 -4.12
N GLY A 345 2.18 -0.95 -2.89
CA GLY A 345 1.14 -1.13 -1.89
C GLY A 345 1.65 -1.69 -0.58
N TYR A 346 0.87 -1.52 0.51
CA TYR A 346 1.27 -1.96 1.85
C TYR A 346 1.38 -3.48 1.97
N MET A 347 0.37 -4.22 1.46
CA MET A 347 0.38 -5.68 1.54
C MET A 347 1.37 -6.30 0.57
N GLU A 348 1.57 -5.69 -0.59
CA GLU A 348 2.61 -6.07 -1.54
C GLU A 348 4.01 -5.90 -0.94
N SER A 349 4.22 -4.80 -0.21
CA SER A 349 5.47 -4.55 0.53
C SER A 349 5.66 -5.58 1.65
N ALA A 350 4.62 -5.86 2.44
CA ALA A 350 4.65 -6.88 3.48
C ALA A 350 4.94 -8.27 2.90
N ALA A 351 4.29 -8.65 1.80
CA ALA A 351 4.50 -9.93 1.11
C ALA A 351 5.95 -10.09 0.63
N SER A 352 6.55 -9.03 0.07
CA SER A 352 7.96 -9.04 -0.32
C SER A 352 8.88 -9.22 0.90
N GLY A 353 8.52 -8.63 2.04
CA GLY A 353 9.22 -8.82 3.31
C GLY A 353 9.18 -10.27 3.81
N ILE A 354 8.00 -10.92 3.70
CA ILE A 354 7.85 -12.35 4.02
C ILE A 354 8.83 -13.18 3.16
N LEU A 355 8.81 -12.98 1.83
CA LEU A 355 9.65 -13.74 0.92
C LEU A 355 11.15 -13.48 1.15
N ALA A 356 11.54 -12.22 1.34
CA ALA A 356 12.93 -11.86 1.65
C ALA A 356 13.40 -12.47 2.99
N GLY A 357 12.55 -12.44 4.02
CA GLY A 357 12.85 -13.03 5.32
C GLY A 357 13.04 -14.55 5.27
N ILE A 358 12.11 -15.26 4.59
CA ILE A 358 12.21 -16.71 4.36
C ILE A 358 13.49 -17.02 3.59
N ASN A 359 13.78 -16.28 2.52
CA ASN A 359 14.95 -16.56 1.67
C ASN A 359 16.27 -16.21 2.36
N ALA A 360 16.32 -15.16 3.17
CA ALA A 360 17.49 -14.87 4.01
C ALA A 360 17.75 -16.00 5.03
N ALA A 361 16.69 -16.54 5.66
CA ALA A 361 16.82 -17.69 6.56
C ALA A 361 17.32 -18.94 5.82
N ARG A 362 16.81 -19.21 4.62
CA ARG A 362 17.24 -20.35 3.79
C ARG A 362 18.69 -20.20 3.33
N TYR A 363 19.08 -19.00 2.92
CA TYR A 363 20.47 -18.68 2.55
C TYR A 363 21.44 -18.97 3.69
N ILE A 364 21.12 -18.55 4.91
CA ILE A 364 21.93 -18.80 6.12
C ILE A 364 22.07 -20.29 6.38
N ASN A 365 21.02 -21.06 6.15
CA ASN A 365 20.98 -22.50 6.40
C ASN A 365 21.44 -23.33 5.18
N GLY A 366 21.94 -22.69 4.11
CA GLY A 366 22.42 -23.38 2.91
C GLY A 366 21.33 -24.13 2.15
N LYS A 367 20.06 -23.72 2.28
CA LYS A 367 18.91 -24.29 1.56
C LYS A 367 18.67 -23.58 0.23
N ASP A 368 18.03 -24.27 -0.70
CA ASP A 368 17.59 -23.67 -1.97
C ASP A 368 16.60 -22.53 -1.74
N PRO A 369 16.55 -21.53 -2.64
CA PRO A 369 15.61 -20.42 -2.56
C PRO A 369 14.15 -20.88 -2.53
N PHE A 370 13.33 -20.20 -1.72
CA PHE A 370 11.89 -20.33 -1.69
C PHE A 370 11.28 -19.35 -2.71
N VAL A 371 10.81 -19.87 -3.82
CA VAL A 371 10.20 -19.07 -4.90
C VAL A 371 8.79 -19.55 -5.15
N MET A 372 7.81 -18.77 -4.74
CA MET A 372 6.39 -19.07 -4.92
C MET A 372 6.04 -19.32 -6.41
N PRO A 373 5.12 -20.26 -6.70
CA PRO A 373 4.68 -20.54 -8.06
C PRO A 373 4.16 -19.29 -8.78
N GLY A 374 4.42 -19.21 -10.08
CA GLY A 374 4.09 -18.00 -10.86
C GLY A 374 2.59 -17.79 -11.13
N ASP A 375 1.74 -18.71 -10.74
CA ASP A 375 0.27 -18.62 -10.75
C ASP A 375 -0.31 -18.17 -9.40
N THR A 376 0.54 -17.89 -8.40
CA THR A 376 0.23 -17.17 -7.16
C THR A 376 0.50 -15.67 -7.31
N VAL A 377 -0.17 -14.83 -6.54
CA VAL A 377 0.05 -13.37 -6.59
C VAL A 377 1.44 -13.01 -6.07
N MET A 378 1.89 -13.63 -4.96
CA MET A 378 3.25 -13.41 -4.43
C MET A 378 4.33 -13.86 -5.42
N GLY A 379 4.17 -15.01 -6.05
CA GLY A 379 5.10 -15.52 -7.05
C GLY A 379 5.13 -14.69 -8.34
N ALA A 380 3.97 -14.20 -8.79
CA ALA A 380 3.88 -13.35 -9.96
C ALA A 380 4.55 -11.98 -9.73
N LEU A 381 4.38 -11.38 -8.54
CA LEU A 381 5.08 -10.14 -8.16
C LEU A 381 6.60 -10.37 -8.07
N ALA A 382 7.05 -11.47 -7.44
CA ALA A 382 8.46 -11.82 -7.35
C ALA A 382 9.09 -12.00 -8.74
N ARG A 383 8.37 -12.65 -9.65
CA ARG A 383 8.80 -12.80 -11.05
C ARG A 383 8.86 -11.45 -11.78
N TYR A 384 7.84 -10.60 -11.63
CA TYR A 384 7.80 -9.29 -12.29
C TYR A 384 9.01 -8.42 -11.90
N ILE A 385 9.38 -8.38 -10.62
CA ILE A 385 10.53 -7.57 -10.15
C ILE A 385 11.90 -8.19 -10.46
N SER A 386 11.95 -9.40 -10.99
CA SER A 386 13.20 -10.11 -11.32
C SER A 386 13.33 -10.50 -12.80
N ASP A 387 12.34 -10.16 -13.62
CA ASP A 387 12.33 -10.49 -15.05
C ASP A 387 13.12 -9.47 -15.86
N GLU A 388 14.31 -9.85 -16.30
CA GLU A 388 15.22 -9.01 -17.10
C GLU A 388 14.64 -8.54 -18.44
N SER A 389 13.58 -9.20 -18.92
CA SER A 389 12.88 -8.80 -20.16
C SER A 389 12.03 -7.55 -19.99
N VAL A 390 11.75 -7.11 -18.76
CA VAL A 390 11.01 -5.88 -18.47
C VAL A 390 11.92 -4.67 -18.73
N THR A 391 11.69 -3.97 -19.82
CA THR A 391 12.51 -2.82 -20.28
C THR A 391 12.01 -1.48 -19.75
N ASP A 392 10.69 -1.30 -19.58
CA ASP A 392 10.06 -0.12 -18.99
C ASP A 392 9.49 -0.50 -17.61
N PHE A 393 10.38 -0.61 -16.63
CA PHE A 393 10.02 -1.07 -15.29
C PHE A 393 9.25 0.00 -14.53
N GLN A 394 8.02 -0.33 -14.16
CA GLN A 394 7.11 0.53 -13.39
C GLN A 394 6.69 -0.20 -12.11
N PRO A 395 6.37 0.54 -11.03
CA PRO A 395 5.82 -0.08 -9.83
C PRO A 395 4.59 -0.94 -10.11
N MET A 396 4.49 -2.10 -9.45
CA MET A 396 3.45 -3.09 -9.69
C MET A 396 2.73 -3.47 -8.40
N GLY A 397 1.42 -3.21 -8.36
CA GLY A 397 0.54 -3.73 -7.31
C GLY A 397 -0.09 -5.07 -7.68
N ALA A 398 -0.64 -5.76 -6.70
CA ALA A 398 -1.35 -7.02 -6.90
C ALA A 398 -2.52 -6.86 -7.89
N ASN A 399 -2.45 -7.59 -9.00
CA ASN A 399 -3.49 -7.63 -10.01
C ASN A 399 -3.45 -8.96 -10.78
N PHE A 400 -4.60 -9.43 -11.25
CA PHE A 400 -4.70 -10.70 -11.97
C PHE A 400 -4.12 -10.66 -13.40
N GLY A 401 -3.77 -9.47 -13.89
CA GLY A 401 -3.15 -9.31 -15.22
C GLY A 401 -1.71 -9.80 -15.30
N ILE A 402 -1.03 -9.94 -14.14
CA ILE A 402 0.35 -10.46 -14.07
C ILE A 402 0.41 -11.99 -13.91
N LEU A 403 -0.73 -12.65 -13.67
CA LEU A 403 -0.81 -14.10 -13.54
C LEU A 403 -0.99 -14.76 -14.90
N PRO A 404 -0.55 -16.00 -15.07
CA PRO A 404 -0.82 -16.78 -16.28
C PRO A 404 -2.33 -16.91 -16.54
N PRO A 405 -2.78 -16.84 -17.80
CA PRO A 405 -4.19 -17.05 -18.15
C PRO A 405 -4.67 -18.44 -17.71
N LEU A 406 -5.99 -18.60 -17.65
CA LEU A 406 -6.60 -19.92 -17.52
C LEU A 406 -6.56 -20.64 -18.89
N ASP A 407 -6.49 -21.96 -18.86
CA ASP A 407 -6.49 -22.77 -20.10
C ASP A 407 -7.84 -22.67 -20.84
N GLU A 408 -8.92 -22.35 -20.14
CA GLU A 408 -10.26 -22.18 -20.68
C GLU A 408 -10.68 -20.70 -20.76
N ARG A 409 -11.47 -20.38 -21.79
CA ARG A 409 -12.02 -19.03 -21.95
C ARG A 409 -13.32 -18.85 -21.16
N ILE A 410 -13.26 -18.10 -20.07
CA ILE A 410 -14.42 -17.75 -19.24
C ILE A 410 -14.91 -16.35 -19.56
N ARG A 411 -16.18 -16.22 -19.95
CA ARG A 411 -16.80 -14.94 -20.32
C ARG A 411 -17.13 -14.07 -19.09
N SER A 412 -17.63 -14.68 -18.02
CA SER A 412 -17.94 -13.98 -16.78
C SER A 412 -16.66 -13.53 -16.10
N LYS A 413 -16.50 -12.21 -15.90
CA LYS A 413 -15.35 -11.66 -15.18
C LYS A 413 -15.27 -12.17 -13.75
N GLN A 414 -16.41 -12.30 -13.08
CA GLN A 414 -16.46 -12.77 -11.71
C GLN A 414 -16.00 -14.23 -11.62
N GLU A 415 -16.59 -15.11 -12.40
CA GLU A 415 -16.23 -16.53 -12.45
C GLU A 415 -14.76 -16.74 -12.82
N ARG A 416 -14.26 -15.97 -13.81
CA ARG A 416 -12.86 -16.01 -14.19
C ARG A 416 -11.94 -15.66 -13.04
N TYR A 417 -12.27 -14.62 -12.25
CA TYR A 417 -11.47 -14.19 -11.12
C TYR A 417 -11.53 -15.18 -9.95
N GLU A 418 -12.67 -15.82 -9.74
CA GLU A 418 -12.84 -16.90 -8.76
C GLU A 418 -11.94 -18.09 -9.10
N LYS A 419 -11.92 -18.52 -10.36
CA LYS A 419 -11.07 -19.65 -10.81
C LYS A 419 -9.59 -19.32 -10.79
N ILE A 420 -9.19 -18.10 -11.16
CA ILE A 420 -7.78 -17.66 -11.06
C ILE A 420 -7.34 -17.76 -9.60
N SER A 421 -8.13 -17.19 -8.68
CA SER A 421 -7.80 -17.19 -7.27
C SER A 421 -7.81 -18.61 -6.66
N GLN A 422 -8.76 -19.44 -7.03
CA GLN A 422 -8.78 -20.83 -6.57
C GLN A 422 -7.50 -21.56 -7.00
N ARG A 423 -7.10 -21.46 -8.27
CA ARG A 423 -5.86 -22.05 -8.77
C ARG A 423 -4.64 -21.57 -8.00
N GLY A 424 -4.52 -20.23 -7.81
CA GLY A 424 -3.38 -19.64 -7.09
C GLY A 424 -3.28 -20.10 -5.65
N LEU A 425 -4.39 -20.14 -4.91
CA LEU A 425 -4.42 -20.60 -3.53
C LEU A 425 -4.13 -22.09 -3.39
N GLU A 426 -4.64 -22.93 -4.30
CA GLU A 426 -4.30 -24.35 -4.33
C GLU A 426 -2.81 -24.58 -4.63
N SER A 427 -2.25 -23.82 -5.57
CA SER A 427 -0.83 -23.86 -5.92
C SER A 427 0.05 -23.42 -4.76
N ALA A 428 -0.33 -22.32 -4.09
CA ALA A 428 0.36 -21.83 -2.89
C ALA A 428 0.36 -22.86 -1.77
N GLY A 429 -0.80 -23.44 -1.45
CA GLY A 429 -0.93 -24.46 -0.40
C GLY A 429 -0.04 -25.66 -0.65
N LYS A 430 -0.12 -26.25 -1.84
CA LYS A 430 0.71 -27.41 -2.23
C LYS A 430 2.21 -27.10 -2.17
N TYR A 431 2.61 -25.92 -2.63
CA TYR A 431 4.02 -25.53 -2.61
C TYR A 431 4.55 -25.35 -1.18
N ILE A 432 3.79 -24.66 -0.32
CA ILE A 432 4.16 -24.43 1.08
C ILE A 432 4.24 -25.76 1.86
N GLU A 433 3.27 -26.66 1.66
CA GLU A 433 3.28 -28.00 2.27
C GLU A 433 4.53 -28.79 1.85
N GLY A 434 4.82 -28.86 0.54
CA GLY A 434 5.98 -29.56 0.01
C GLY A 434 7.33 -28.97 0.46
N GLU A 435 7.41 -27.68 0.75
CA GLU A 435 8.61 -27.06 1.31
C GLU A 435 8.78 -27.28 2.83
N ASN A 436 7.68 -27.46 3.55
CA ASN A 436 7.72 -27.82 4.98
C ASN A 436 8.15 -29.28 5.23
N GLU A 437 7.99 -30.16 4.24
CA GLU A 437 8.41 -31.57 4.32
C GLU A 437 9.93 -31.76 4.02
N LYS A 438 10.60 -30.75 3.46
CA LYS A 438 12.07 -30.71 3.18
C LYS A 438 12.87 -30.09 4.34
#